data_671da606daae9ac10a6410ac280837ca
#
_entry.id   671da606daae9ac10a6410ac280837ca
#
_cell.length_a   1.000
_cell.length_b   1.000
_cell.length_c   1.000
_cell.angle_alpha   90.00
_cell.angle_beta   90.00
_cell.angle_gamma   90.00
#
_symmetry.space_group_name_H-M   'P 1'
#
loop_
_entity.id
_entity.type
_entity.pdbx_description
1 polymer ?
#
loop_
_entity_poly.entity_id
_entity_poly.type
_entity_poly.pdbx_seq_one_letter_code
_entity_poly.pdbx_strand_id
1 'polypeptide(L)'
;MFSNLPRRATLALALAAAVAAALPASAPAFELPSLDPIVHYQPKLPLQVLTADGEEIAQFGAERREYVPLERIPLQLQQAVLSVEDARFREHSGVDPKGMARALVAAITGGRKQGASTITQQLVRTMLLTRQFSAERKAKEIWLALKLENEISKDRILEIYLNEIFLGQRAYGFAAAAMTYFGKPLDKLTLAENAMLAGLPQNPYYANPVANLERATQRQRVVLERMRATDAITDEQLAQAKAEKLRLRTPGQRSVHAAHVAEMARQAVVERFGTEAYSKGLRVTTSLLAADQRAAHAAVQRGVLAFDRRGAWRGPEDKETLPAGNGAELERAAAEALKDHRDDETLRVGIVLDASPKALRVQLASGERISVQGEGLRWAQRGLDAKAKAPLKIERGAIVRVVSTGKTKDRKGDVWAISQWPEAEAALVSMDPRTGRIRALVGGFDFTRQPFNHVTQGWRQPGSALKPLLYSAALESRVMPATVVDDLPFTAANGWSPSNSNGQHQGPISVREALARSSNLASVRVLQHT
;
A
#
# COMPACT_ATOMS: atom_id res chain seq x y z
N MET A 1 39.13 35.03 -45.85
CA MET A 1 39.59 33.74 -45.33
C MET A 1 38.45 33.01 -44.67
N PHE A 2 37.45 32.54 -45.45
CA PHE A 2 36.33 31.74 -45.01
C PHE A 2 36.02 30.68 -46.11
N SER A 3 36.86 29.66 -46.13
CA SER A 3 36.62 28.53 -47.02
C SER A 3 37.17 27.29 -46.32
N ASN A 4 36.35 26.58 -45.57
CA ASN A 4 36.42 25.15 -45.28
C ASN A 4 35.54 24.79 -44.07
N LEU A 5 34.27 25.12 -44.10
CA LEU A 5 33.27 24.44 -43.24
C LEU A 5 32.72 23.24 -44.05
N PRO A 6 32.72 22.03 -43.51
CA PRO A 6 32.20 20.88 -44.23
C PRO A 6 30.70 21.10 -44.56
N ARG A 7 30.33 20.84 -45.82
CA ARG A 7 28.96 21.02 -46.37
C ARG A 7 27.80 20.52 -45.48
N ARG A 8 28.09 19.67 -44.53
CA ARG A 8 27.12 19.15 -43.55
C ARG A 8 26.81 20.12 -42.40
N ALA A 9 27.77 20.96 -41.98
CA ALA A 9 27.55 21.98 -40.96
C ALA A 9 26.74 23.17 -41.49
N THR A 10 26.91 23.54 -42.75
CA THR A 10 26.11 24.55 -43.42
C THR A 10 24.66 24.09 -43.64
N LEU A 11 24.44 22.78 -43.88
CA LEU A 11 23.08 22.24 -44.00
C LEU A 11 22.34 22.25 -42.64
N ALA A 12 23.01 21.97 -41.57
CA ALA A 12 22.39 21.98 -40.22
C ALA A 12 22.07 23.41 -39.73
N LEU A 13 22.92 24.40 -40.04
CA LEU A 13 22.60 25.80 -39.79
C LEU A 13 21.49 26.31 -40.70
N ALA A 14 21.45 25.91 -41.95
CA ALA A 14 20.39 26.25 -42.90
C ALA A 14 19.07 25.62 -42.51
N LEU A 15 19.04 24.40 -41.97
CA LEU A 15 17.80 23.77 -41.47
C LEU A 15 17.30 24.44 -40.18
N ALA A 16 18.19 24.88 -39.31
CA ALA A 16 17.83 25.63 -38.11
C ALA A 16 17.31 27.04 -38.45
N ALA A 17 17.91 27.69 -39.43
CA ALA A 17 17.46 28.97 -39.96
C ALA A 17 16.15 28.84 -40.76
N ALA A 18 15.95 27.75 -41.52
CA ALA A 18 14.73 27.46 -42.25
C ALA A 18 13.54 27.16 -41.34
N VAL A 19 13.77 26.50 -40.21
CA VAL A 19 12.74 26.29 -39.15
C VAL A 19 12.38 27.61 -38.47
N ALA A 20 13.36 28.51 -38.29
CA ALA A 20 13.11 29.85 -37.73
C ALA A 20 12.43 30.79 -38.72
N ALA A 21 12.69 30.64 -40.04
CA ALA A 21 12.12 31.45 -41.12
C ALA A 21 10.75 30.93 -41.65
N ALA A 22 10.36 29.70 -41.33
CA ALA A 22 9.08 29.10 -41.73
C ALA A 22 7.95 29.35 -40.73
N LEU A 23 8.13 30.23 -39.74
CA LEU A 23 7.01 30.72 -38.94
C LEU A 23 6.25 31.77 -39.74
N PRO A 24 4.99 31.52 -40.17
CA PRO A 24 4.20 32.50 -40.90
C PRO A 24 4.02 33.74 -40.00
N ALA A 25 4.20 34.94 -40.61
CA ALA A 25 4.02 36.23 -39.95
C ALA A 25 2.59 36.50 -39.44
N SER A 26 1.69 35.56 -39.60
CA SER A 26 0.33 35.49 -39.06
C SER A 26 0.06 34.20 -38.34
N ALA A 27 0.94 33.82 -37.40
CA ALA A 27 0.62 32.73 -36.46
C ALA A 27 -0.58 33.17 -35.61
N PRO A 28 -1.63 32.35 -35.44
CA PRO A 28 -2.65 32.60 -34.44
C PRO A 28 -1.95 32.81 -33.10
N ALA A 29 -2.38 33.81 -32.35
CA ALA A 29 -1.81 34.09 -31.03
C ALA A 29 -1.82 32.80 -30.22
N PHE A 30 -0.65 32.24 -29.94
CA PHE A 30 -0.53 31.04 -29.12
C PHE A 30 -1.05 31.39 -27.72
N GLU A 31 -2.26 30.97 -27.37
CA GLU A 31 -2.67 31.01 -25.98
C GLU A 31 -1.75 30.10 -25.18
N LEU A 32 -0.90 30.71 -24.39
CA LEU A 32 0.01 30.03 -23.50
C LEU A 32 -0.67 29.91 -22.14
N PRO A 33 -0.65 28.73 -21.51
CA PRO A 33 -1.14 28.60 -20.15
C PRO A 33 -0.32 29.47 -19.21
N SER A 34 -0.95 29.94 -18.11
CA SER A 34 -0.27 30.65 -17.04
C SER A 34 0.77 29.77 -16.36
N LEU A 35 1.88 30.36 -15.89
CA LEU A 35 2.89 29.71 -15.07
C LEU A 35 2.49 29.63 -13.58
N ASP A 36 1.39 30.30 -13.18
CA ASP A 36 0.95 30.37 -11.78
C ASP A 36 0.89 29.03 -11.06
N PRO A 37 0.42 27.91 -11.68
CA PRO A 37 0.39 26.62 -11.01
C PRO A 37 1.78 26.08 -10.62
N ILE A 38 2.84 26.52 -11.33
CA ILE A 38 4.22 26.15 -11.01
C ILE A 38 4.86 27.16 -10.07
N VAL A 39 4.71 28.45 -10.35
CA VAL A 39 5.28 29.55 -9.53
C VAL A 39 4.73 29.48 -8.11
N HIS A 40 3.41 29.32 -7.99
CA HIS A 40 2.71 29.17 -6.72
C HIS A 40 2.38 27.70 -6.41
N TYR A 41 3.35 26.82 -6.67
CA TYR A 41 3.17 25.38 -6.53
C TYR A 41 2.65 24.97 -5.16
N GLN A 42 1.46 24.40 -5.15
CA GLN A 42 0.80 23.78 -3.99
C GLN A 42 0.44 22.35 -4.34
N PRO A 43 1.19 21.38 -3.83
CA PRO A 43 0.93 19.96 -4.12
C PRO A 43 -0.40 19.52 -3.53
N LYS A 44 -1.15 18.69 -4.28
CA LYS A 44 -2.31 17.99 -3.74
C LYS A 44 -1.82 16.89 -2.82
N LEU A 45 -1.89 17.11 -1.53
CA LEU A 45 -1.45 16.14 -0.53
C LEU A 45 -2.63 15.28 -0.06
N PRO A 46 -2.47 13.95 0.02
CA PRO A 46 -3.52 13.05 0.48
C PRO A 46 -3.84 13.26 1.97
N LEU A 47 -5.03 12.84 2.37
CA LEU A 47 -5.37 12.66 3.78
C LEU A 47 -4.55 11.50 4.34
N GLN A 48 -3.78 11.74 5.40
CA GLN A 48 -3.00 10.74 6.11
C GLN A 48 -3.65 10.37 7.44
N VAL A 49 -3.68 9.07 7.74
CA VAL A 49 -4.13 8.56 9.04
C VAL A 49 -2.96 7.85 9.70
N LEU A 50 -2.61 8.26 10.92
CA LEU A 50 -1.45 7.81 11.67
C LEU A 50 -1.88 7.21 13.01
N THR A 51 -1.05 6.34 13.57
CA THR A 51 -1.11 5.94 14.97
C THR A 51 -0.61 7.06 15.89
N ALA A 52 -0.83 6.94 17.20
CA ALA A 52 -0.34 7.91 18.19
C ALA A 52 1.20 7.99 18.22
N ASP A 53 1.87 6.90 17.90
CA ASP A 53 3.33 6.78 17.81
C ASP A 53 3.87 7.07 16.39
N GLY A 54 3.02 7.59 15.47
CA GLY A 54 3.42 8.19 14.19
C GLY A 54 3.53 7.21 13.02
N GLU A 55 3.19 5.93 13.17
CA GLU A 55 3.19 4.99 12.04
C GLU A 55 1.96 5.22 11.15
N GLU A 56 2.15 5.12 9.83
CA GLU A 56 1.08 5.30 8.85
C GLU A 56 0.13 4.09 8.84
N ILE A 57 -1.17 4.38 9.00
CA ILE A 57 -2.26 3.40 8.86
C ILE A 57 -2.78 3.40 7.43
N ALA A 58 -3.07 4.58 6.88
CA ALA A 58 -3.61 4.74 5.54
C ALA A 58 -3.38 6.12 4.97
N GLN A 59 -3.44 6.20 3.62
CA GLN A 59 -3.55 7.44 2.87
C GLN A 59 -4.78 7.40 1.97
N PHE A 60 -5.55 8.49 1.95
CA PHE A 60 -6.73 8.65 1.10
C PHE A 60 -6.54 9.83 0.16
N GLY A 61 -6.69 9.60 -1.14
CA GLY A 61 -6.51 10.56 -2.21
C GLY A 61 -6.27 9.85 -3.54
N ALA A 62 -6.38 10.59 -4.65
CA ALA A 62 -6.12 10.05 -5.98
C ALA A 62 -4.64 9.71 -6.18
N GLU A 63 -3.77 10.47 -5.55
CA GLU A 63 -2.32 10.41 -5.65
C GLU A 63 -1.70 10.04 -4.30
N ARG A 64 -0.62 9.27 -4.34
CA ARG A 64 0.27 9.12 -3.20
C ARG A 64 1.35 10.18 -3.34
N ARG A 65 1.40 11.13 -2.44
CA ARG A 65 2.35 12.23 -2.49
C ARG A 65 2.77 12.63 -1.08
N GLU A 66 4.06 12.86 -0.94
CA GLU A 66 4.67 13.45 0.23
C GLU A 66 5.59 14.58 -0.25
N TYR A 67 5.34 15.81 0.19
CA TYR A 67 6.18 16.94 -0.18
C TYR A 67 7.41 17.01 0.71
N VAL A 68 8.58 17.09 0.09
CA VAL A 68 9.87 17.20 0.77
C VAL A 68 10.63 18.41 0.20
N PRO A 69 11.01 19.39 1.02
CA PRO A 69 11.86 20.51 0.59
C PRO A 69 13.20 20.01 0.04
N LEU A 70 13.79 20.74 -0.91
CA LEU A 70 15.00 20.31 -1.63
C LEU A 70 16.17 20.01 -0.69
N GLU A 71 16.31 20.79 0.39
CA GLU A 71 17.39 20.62 1.38
C GLU A 71 17.28 19.29 2.15
N ARG A 72 16.10 18.70 2.20
CA ARG A 72 15.83 17.42 2.84
C ARG A 72 15.85 16.24 1.87
N ILE A 73 15.95 16.50 0.57
CA ILE A 73 16.12 15.45 -0.44
C ILE A 73 17.62 15.10 -0.51
N PRO A 74 18.00 13.82 -0.28
CA PRO A 74 19.41 13.43 -0.29
C PRO A 74 20.12 13.86 -1.58
N LEU A 75 21.32 14.44 -1.45
CA LEU A 75 22.12 14.91 -2.59
C LEU A 75 22.38 13.78 -3.60
N GLN A 76 22.56 12.56 -3.12
CA GLN A 76 22.76 11.39 -3.95
C GLN A 76 21.56 11.12 -4.89
N LEU A 77 20.33 11.31 -4.41
CA LEU A 77 19.13 11.19 -5.26
C LEU A 77 19.05 12.34 -6.27
N GLN A 78 19.33 13.58 -5.85
CA GLN A 78 19.36 14.74 -6.75
C GLN A 78 20.37 14.49 -7.88
N GLN A 79 21.58 14.04 -7.56
CA GLN A 79 22.62 13.71 -8.53
C GLN A 79 22.22 12.57 -9.46
N ALA A 80 21.55 11.52 -8.96
CA ALA A 80 21.08 10.41 -9.78
C ALA A 80 20.07 10.89 -10.84
N VAL A 81 19.11 11.75 -10.43
CA VAL A 81 18.11 12.32 -11.35
C VAL A 81 18.78 13.26 -12.36
N LEU A 82 19.62 14.19 -11.90
CA LEU A 82 20.32 15.12 -12.77
C LEU A 82 21.21 14.39 -13.80
N SER A 83 21.97 13.39 -13.39
CA SER A 83 22.89 12.65 -14.26
C SER A 83 22.18 11.94 -15.41
N VAL A 84 20.94 11.47 -15.20
CA VAL A 84 20.21 10.71 -16.21
C VAL A 84 19.22 11.54 -17.01
N GLU A 85 18.57 12.54 -16.41
CA GLU A 85 17.54 13.35 -17.05
C GLU A 85 18.11 14.65 -17.64
N ASP A 86 19.04 15.32 -16.94
CA ASP A 86 19.54 16.62 -17.34
C ASP A 86 20.91 16.95 -16.70
N ALA A 87 21.97 16.33 -17.20
CA ALA A 87 23.31 16.43 -16.60
C ALA A 87 23.87 17.88 -16.55
N ARG A 88 23.36 18.78 -17.37
CA ARG A 88 23.77 20.19 -17.39
C ARG A 88 22.66 21.14 -16.92
N PHE A 89 21.76 20.65 -16.10
CA PHE A 89 20.62 21.40 -15.59
C PHE A 89 21.00 22.79 -15.06
N ARG A 90 22.13 22.89 -14.38
CA ARG A 90 22.61 24.15 -13.76
C ARG A 90 23.32 25.09 -14.74
N GLU A 91 23.59 24.67 -15.99
CA GLU A 91 24.37 25.44 -16.99
C GLU A 91 23.50 26.12 -18.04
N HIS A 92 22.27 25.67 -18.24
CA HIS A 92 21.37 26.22 -19.27
C HIS A 92 20.17 26.95 -18.65
N SER A 93 19.47 27.73 -19.47
CA SER A 93 18.27 28.49 -19.07
C SER A 93 17.01 27.88 -19.70
N GLY A 94 16.55 26.73 -19.21
CA GLY A 94 15.30 26.06 -19.65
C GLY A 94 15.48 25.12 -20.82
N VAL A 95 16.41 25.37 -21.72
CA VAL A 95 16.72 24.57 -22.91
C VAL A 95 18.21 24.29 -22.95
N ASP A 96 18.61 23.08 -23.31
CA ASP A 96 20.01 22.69 -23.47
C ASP A 96 20.41 22.59 -24.96
N PRO A 97 20.96 23.67 -25.58
CA PRO A 97 21.33 23.66 -26.99
C PRO A 97 22.42 22.64 -27.31
N LYS A 98 23.40 22.44 -26.41
CA LYS A 98 24.46 21.44 -26.57
C LYS A 98 23.90 20.02 -26.55
N GLY A 99 22.93 19.74 -25.68
CA GLY A 99 22.24 18.46 -25.61
C GLY A 99 21.38 18.19 -26.86
N MET A 100 20.70 19.20 -27.34
CA MET A 100 19.93 19.12 -28.60
C MET A 100 20.84 18.83 -29.80
N ALA A 101 21.97 19.53 -29.91
CA ALA A 101 22.93 19.28 -30.98
C ALA A 101 23.51 17.85 -30.91
N ARG A 102 23.85 17.38 -29.73
CA ARG A 102 24.33 15.99 -29.52
C ARG A 102 23.27 14.97 -29.89
N ALA A 103 22.02 15.16 -29.50
CA ALA A 103 20.91 14.27 -29.83
C ALA A 103 20.63 14.24 -31.34
N LEU A 104 20.75 15.38 -32.02
CA LEU A 104 20.62 15.49 -33.47
C LEU A 104 21.74 14.72 -34.19
N VAL A 105 23.01 14.89 -33.78
CA VAL A 105 24.12 14.13 -34.32
C VAL A 105 23.92 12.62 -34.12
N ALA A 106 23.51 12.19 -32.93
CA ALA A 106 23.23 10.77 -32.67
C ALA A 106 22.09 10.22 -33.54
N ALA A 107 21.06 11.01 -33.81
CA ALA A 107 19.95 10.63 -34.71
C ALA A 107 20.42 10.48 -36.18
N ILE A 108 21.31 11.35 -36.65
CA ILE A 108 21.84 11.32 -38.04
C ILE A 108 22.86 10.18 -38.20
N THR A 109 23.63 9.87 -37.16
CA THR A 109 24.69 8.82 -37.20
C THR A 109 24.18 7.42 -36.88
N GLY A 110 22.87 7.24 -36.70
CA GLY A 110 22.28 5.93 -36.35
C GLY A 110 22.55 5.48 -34.91
N GLY A 111 23.01 6.39 -34.05
CA GLY A 111 23.25 6.14 -32.63
C GLY A 111 21.95 5.94 -31.82
N ARG A 112 22.09 5.45 -30.59
CA ARG A 112 20.93 5.30 -29.67
C ARG A 112 20.23 6.64 -29.48
N LYS A 113 18.89 6.65 -29.60
CA LYS A 113 18.05 7.83 -29.33
C LYS A 113 18.36 8.38 -27.94
N GLN A 114 18.90 9.59 -27.87
CA GLN A 114 19.19 10.31 -26.63
C GLN A 114 18.06 11.31 -26.36
N GLY A 115 17.57 11.38 -25.12
CA GLY A 115 16.66 12.42 -24.69
C GLY A 115 17.35 13.80 -24.71
N ALA A 116 16.69 14.80 -25.27
CA ALA A 116 17.18 16.17 -25.31
C ALA A 116 16.26 17.15 -24.55
N SER A 117 15.25 16.66 -23.86
CA SER A 117 14.34 17.49 -23.04
C SER A 117 14.94 17.70 -21.66
N THR A 118 14.96 18.95 -21.21
CA THR A 118 15.43 19.33 -19.88
C THR A 118 14.41 19.03 -18.78
N ILE A 119 14.83 19.04 -17.52
CA ILE A 119 13.95 18.93 -16.34
C ILE A 119 12.89 20.04 -16.37
N THR A 120 13.25 21.27 -16.71
CA THR A 120 12.34 22.40 -16.82
C THR A 120 11.25 22.16 -17.87
N GLN A 121 11.62 21.63 -19.05
CA GLN A 121 10.69 21.26 -20.09
C GLN A 121 9.76 20.13 -19.66
N GLN A 122 10.27 19.13 -18.94
CA GLN A 122 9.47 18.02 -18.40
C GLN A 122 8.46 18.51 -17.38
N LEU A 123 8.86 19.43 -16.50
CA LEU A 123 7.99 20.02 -15.47
C LEU A 123 6.82 20.80 -16.12
N VAL A 124 7.14 21.70 -17.05
CA VAL A 124 6.13 22.48 -17.79
C VAL A 124 5.16 21.56 -18.55
N ARG A 125 5.69 20.55 -19.23
CA ARG A 125 4.89 19.57 -19.94
C ARG A 125 3.94 18.82 -19.01
N THR A 126 4.42 18.40 -17.85
CA THR A 126 3.64 17.61 -16.89
C THR A 126 2.51 18.41 -16.26
N MET A 127 2.79 19.67 -15.91
CA MET A 127 1.84 20.49 -15.16
C MET A 127 0.89 21.34 -16.00
N LEU A 128 1.33 21.79 -17.22
CA LEU A 128 0.61 22.81 -17.98
C LEU A 128 0.16 22.34 -19.36
N LEU A 129 0.69 21.25 -19.90
CA LEU A 129 0.44 20.86 -21.28
C LEU A 129 -0.28 19.51 -21.40
N THR A 130 -0.94 19.28 -22.52
CA THR A 130 -1.61 18.01 -22.82
C THR A 130 -0.62 16.88 -23.09
N ARG A 131 -1.04 15.63 -22.89
CA ARG A 131 -0.20 14.45 -23.15
C ARG A 131 0.01 14.15 -24.63
N GLN A 132 -0.86 14.64 -25.51
CA GLN A 132 -0.74 14.40 -26.96
C GLN A 132 0.49 15.11 -27.54
N PHE A 133 1.28 14.37 -28.30
CA PHE A 133 2.45 14.94 -28.96
C PHE A 133 2.04 15.75 -30.19
N SER A 134 2.48 17.01 -30.26
CA SER A 134 2.41 17.85 -31.46
C SER A 134 3.62 18.79 -31.51
N ALA A 135 3.96 19.27 -32.69
CA ALA A 135 5.02 20.27 -32.88
C ALA A 135 4.67 21.58 -32.12
N GLU A 136 3.40 21.97 -32.14
CA GLU A 136 2.88 23.11 -31.41
C GLU A 136 3.09 22.95 -29.90
N ARG A 137 2.72 21.81 -29.33
CA ARG A 137 2.95 21.51 -27.93
C ARG A 137 4.45 21.60 -27.59
N LYS A 138 5.34 21.09 -28.45
CA LYS A 138 6.78 21.16 -28.21
C LYS A 138 7.32 22.58 -28.25
N ALA A 139 6.77 23.45 -29.14
CA ALA A 139 7.10 24.87 -29.16
C ALA A 139 6.65 25.58 -27.89
N LYS A 140 5.40 25.33 -27.43
CA LYS A 140 4.89 25.84 -26.13
C LYS A 140 5.76 25.38 -24.96
N GLU A 141 6.17 24.11 -24.94
CA GLU A 141 7.04 23.53 -23.91
C GLU A 141 8.39 24.28 -23.81
N ILE A 142 9.03 24.53 -24.95
CA ILE A 142 10.30 25.26 -25.02
C ILE A 142 10.12 26.70 -24.51
N TRP A 143 9.11 27.39 -25.00
CA TRP A 143 8.89 28.80 -24.65
C TRP A 143 8.55 28.98 -23.16
N LEU A 144 7.67 28.13 -22.65
CA LEU A 144 7.28 28.14 -21.23
C LEU A 144 8.46 27.76 -20.32
N ALA A 145 9.34 26.85 -20.76
CA ALA A 145 10.54 26.48 -20.00
C ALA A 145 11.52 27.66 -19.88
N LEU A 146 11.74 28.41 -20.98
CA LEU A 146 12.56 29.63 -20.96
C LEU A 146 11.96 30.68 -20.04
N LYS A 147 10.64 30.90 -20.12
CA LYS A 147 9.93 31.87 -19.27
C LYS A 147 10.00 31.47 -17.79
N LEU A 148 9.78 30.19 -17.47
CA LEU A 148 9.78 29.69 -16.10
C LEU A 148 11.11 29.91 -15.38
N GLU A 149 12.24 29.74 -16.08
CA GLU A 149 13.57 29.97 -15.48
C GLU A 149 13.91 31.45 -15.24
N ASN A 150 13.13 32.38 -15.81
CA ASN A 150 13.18 33.78 -15.45
C ASN A 150 12.32 34.12 -14.22
N GLU A 151 11.33 33.29 -13.90
CA GLU A 151 10.39 33.54 -12.80
C GLU A 151 10.84 32.88 -11.47
N ILE A 152 11.44 31.68 -11.54
CA ILE A 152 11.86 30.93 -10.35
C ILE A 152 13.26 30.31 -10.51
N SER A 153 13.92 30.08 -9.37
CA SER A 153 15.30 29.55 -9.34
C SER A 153 15.39 28.09 -9.80
N LYS A 154 16.57 27.67 -10.23
CA LYS A 154 16.90 26.27 -10.55
C LYS A 154 16.58 25.32 -9.41
N ASP A 155 16.90 25.71 -8.17
CA ASP A 155 16.64 24.88 -7.00
C ASP A 155 15.13 24.71 -6.78
N ARG A 156 14.33 25.75 -7.00
CA ARG A 156 12.89 25.65 -6.90
C ARG A 156 12.30 24.80 -8.02
N ILE A 157 12.80 24.88 -9.25
CA ILE A 157 12.41 24.01 -10.36
C ILE A 157 12.71 22.54 -10.04
N LEU A 158 13.92 22.25 -9.55
CA LEU A 158 14.30 20.89 -9.17
C LEU A 158 13.44 20.36 -8.02
N GLU A 159 13.19 21.17 -7.01
CA GLU A 159 12.31 20.82 -5.89
C GLU A 159 10.93 20.42 -6.35
N ILE A 160 10.30 21.26 -7.19
CA ILE A 160 8.97 20.97 -7.71
C ILE A 160 9.00 19.70 -8.56
N TYR A 161 9.99 19.54 -9.43
CA TYR A 161 10.14 18.35 -10.27
C TYR A 161 10.21 17.06 -9.43
N LEU A 162 11.08 17.04 -8.40
CA LEU A 162 11.28 15.89 -7.53
C LEU A 162 10.04 15.53 -6.70
N ASN A 163 9.15 16.48 -6.49
CA ASN A 163 7.87 16.29 -5.77
C ASN A 163 6.68 16.03 -6.69
N GLU A 164 6.75 16.40 -7.99
CA GLU A 164 5.59 16.35 -8.91
C GLU A 164 5.60 15.15 -9.84
N ILE A 165 6.79 14.67 -10.24
CA ILE A 165 6.89 13.67 -11.31
C ILE A 165 6.21 12.34 -10.93
N PHE A 166 5.45 11.79 -11.88
CA PHE A 166 4.80 10.48 -11.73
C PHE A 166 5.82 9.34 -11.88
N LEU A 167 5.86 8.43 -10.92
CA LEU A 167 6.83 7.33 -10.83
C LEU A 167 6.19 5.93 -10.81
N GLY A 168 4.94 5.81 -11.23
CA GLY A 168 4.21 4.54 -11.22
C GLY A 168 3.49 4.26 -9.90
N GLN A 169 2.66 3.21 -9.83
CA GLN A 169 1.95 2.78 -8.61
C GLN A 169 1.21 3.92 -7.86
N ARG A 170 0.70 4.92 -8.60
CA ARG A 170 0.08 6.15 -8.07
C ARG A 170 1.04 7.03 -7.24
N ALA A 171 2.35 6.75 -7.28
CA ALA A 171 3.35 7.55 -6.58
C ALA A 171 3.72 8.79 -7.42
N TYR A 172 3.54 9.96 -6.83
CA TYR A 172 3.95 11.24 -7.35
C TYR A 172 5.04 11.82 -6.45
N GLY A 173 6.19 12.14 -7.03
CA GLY A 173 7.41 12.52 -6.32
C GLY A 173 8.18 11.34 -5.73
N PHE A 174 9.47 11.59 -5.49
CA PHE A 174 10.42 10.56 -5.09
C PHE A 174 10.19 10.05 -3.67
N ALA A 175 9.68 10.87 -2.74
CA ALA A 175 9.38 10.41 -1.38
C ALA A 175 8.25 9.36 -1.37
N ALA A 176 7.17 9.64 -2.09
CA ALA A 176 6.09 8.66 -2.25
C ALA A 176 6.54 7.39 -2.98
N ALA A 177 7.44 7.51 -3.98
CA ALA A 177 8.01 6.37 -4.67
C ALA A 177 8.91 5.52 -3.76
N ALA A 178 9.75 6.14 -2.94
CA ALA A 178 10.59 5.45 -1.96
C ALA A 178 9.77 4.59 -0.99
N MET A 179 8.70 5.17 -0.44
CA MET A 179 7.76 4.45 0.43
C MET A 179 6.99 3.35 -0.31
N THR A 180 6.64 3.59 -1.58
CA THR A 180 5.87 2.63 -2.40
C THR A 180 6.71 1.42 -2.77
N TYR A 181 7.95 1.62 -3.24
CA TYR A 181 8.78 0.55 -3.79
C TYR A 181 9.67 -0.12 -2.75
N PHE A 182 10.15 0.63 -1.74
CA PHE A 182 11.10 0.12 -0.76
C PHE A 182 10.60 0.17 0.69
N GLY A 183 9.51 0.92 0.97
CA GLY A 183 8.99 1.10 2.34
C GLY A 183 9.95 1.90 3.23
N LYS A 184 10.77 2.77 2.64
CA LYS A 184 11.81 3.55 3.31
C LYS A 184 11.63 5.05 3.04
N PRO A 185 11.94 5.94 3.98
CA PRO A 185 12.09 7.36 3.70
C PRO A 185 13.35 7.61 2.84
N LEU A 186 13.41 8.79 2.19
CA LEU A 186 14.47 9.11 1.23
C LEU A 186 15.88 9.02 1.82
N ASP A 187 16.07 9.41 3.08
CA ASP A 187 17.37 9.41 3.79
C ASP A 187 17.89 7.99 4.13
N LYS A 188 17.07 6.96 3.95
CA LYS A 188 17.43 5.56 4.20
C LYS A 188 17.63 4.74 2.91
N LEU A 189 17.52 5.38 1.75
CA LEU A 189 17.75 4.71 0.48
C LEU A 189 19.24 4.49 0.24
N THR A 190 19.59 3.33 -0.32
CA THR A 190 20.94 3.04 -0.81
C THR A 190 21.17 3.74 -2.16
N LEU A 191 22.44 3.78 -2.62
CA LEU A 191 22.77 4.28 -3.95
C LEU A 191 22.03 3.50 -5.04
N ALA A 192 21.94 2.19 -4.90
CA ALA A 192 21.26 1.32 -5.85
C ALA A 192 19.75 1.59 -5.89
N GLU A 193 19.12 1.85 -4.75
CA GLU A 193 17.70 2.22 -4.64
C GLU A 193 17.43 3.61 -5.22
N ASN A 194 18.29 4.61 -4.93
CA ASN A 194 18.22 5.95 -5.53
C ASN A 194 18.31 5.89 -7.06
N ALA A 195 19.27 5.12 -7.61
CA ALA A 195 19.41 4.94 -9.04
C ALA A 195 18.22 4.21 -9.68
N MET A 196 17.59 3.26 -8.98
CA MET A 196 16.36 2.61 -9.44
C MET A 196 15.24 3.62 -9.59
N LEU A 197 15.00 4.46 -8.57
CA LEU A 197 13.96 5.49 -8.61
C LEU A 197 14.24 6.55 -9.69
N ALA A 198 15.49 7.01 -9.82
CA ALA A 198 15.89 7.97 -10.84
C ALA A 198 15.71 7.45 -12.28
N GLY A 199 15.61 6.15 -12.46
CA GLY A 199 15.32 5.52 -13.75
C GLY A 199 13.86 5.56 -14.18
N LEU A 200 12.91 5.83 -13.28
CA LEU A 200 11.47 5.74 -13.51
C LEU A 200 10.87 6.87 -14.37
N PRO A 201 11.31 8.15 -14.27
CA PRO A 201 10.66 9.26 -14.97
C PRO A 201 10.52 9.06 -16.48
N GLN A 202 11.48 8.41 -17.13
CA GLN A 202 11.48 8.17 -18.57
C GLN A 202 10.28 7.34 -19.01
N ASN A 203 9.97 6.26 -18.30
CA ASN A 203 8.80 5.41 -18.56
C ASN A 203 8.41 4.63 -17.29
N PRO A 204 7.57 5.21 -16.43
CA PRO A 204 7.22 4.65 -15.12
C PRO A 204 6.36 3.38 -15.19
N TYR A 205 5.85 3.03 -16.36
CA TYR A 205 5.15 1.76 -16.58
C TYR A 205 6.11 0.66 -17.04
N TYR A 206 7.02 0.98 -17.95
CA TYR A 206 7.97 0.02 -18.53
C TYR A 206 9.09 -0.35 -17.53
N ALA A 207 9.66 0.64 -16.85
CA ALA A 207 10.75 0.49 -15.88
C ALA A 207 10.24 0.21 -14.46
N ASN A 208 8.97 -0.15 -14.28
CA ASN A 208 8.37 -0.41 -12.98
C ASN A 208 8.94 -1.68 -12.34
N PRO A 209 9.63 -1.58 -11.18
CA PRO A 209 10.28 -2.74 -10.58
C PRO A 209 9.29 -3.80 -10.05
N VAL A 210 8.05 -3.40 -9.70
CA VAL A 210 6.98 -4.33 -9.29
C VAL A 210 6.45 -5.11 -10.50
N ALA A 211 6.37 -4.48 -11.68
CA ALA A 211 5.90 -5.13 -12.89
C ALA A 211 6.98 -6.00 -13.55
N ASN A 212 8.23 -5.52 -13.57
CA ASN A 212 9.36 -6.25 -14.16
C ASN A 212 10.68 -5.78 -13.56
N LEU A 213 11.16 -6.53 -12.57
CA LEU A 213 12.39 -6.19 -11.85
C LEU A 213 13.63 -6.22 -12.76
N GLU A 214 13.69 -7.13 -13.74
CA GLU A 214 14.83 -7.23 -14.64
C GLU A 214 14.99 -5.96 -15.51
N ARG A 215 13.90 -5.50 -16.14
CA ARG A 215 13.92 -4.24 -16.92
C ARG A 215 14.27 -3.03 -16.04
N ALA A 216 13.70 -2.98 -14.84
CA ALA A 216 13.99 -1.92 -13.88
C ALA A 216 15.48 -1.94 -13.50
N THR A 217 16.07 -3.12 -13.26
CA THR A 217 17.51 -3.28 -12.98
C THR A 217 18.38 -2.87 -14.18
N GLN A 218 17.97 -3.20 -15.40
CA GLN A 218 18.68 -2.72 -16.60
C GLN A 218 18.66 -1.19 -16.68
N ARG A 219 17.53 -0.56 -16.39
CA ARG A 219 17.42 0.91 -16.36
C ARG A 219 18.23 1.53 -15.23
N GLN A 220 18.23 0.95 -14.04
CA GLN A 220 19.06 1.33 -12.90
C GLN A 220 20.55 1.35 -13.28
N ARG A 221 21.04 0.32 -13.95
CA ARG A 221 22.44 0.26 -14.42
C ARG A 221 22.80 1.44 -15.34
N VAL A 222 21.88 1.82 -16.24
CA VAL A 222 22.07 3.00 -17.08
C VAL A 222 22.19 4.27 -16.24
N VAL A 223 21.38 4.42 -15.17
CA VAL A 223 21.49 5.57 -14.24
C VAL A 223 22.83 5.58 -13.55
N LEU A 224 23.26 4.45 -12.97
CA LEU A 224 24.55 4.32 -12.30
C LEU A 224 25.74 4.64 -13.23
N GLU A 225 25.70 4.19 -14.48
CA GLU A 225 26.72 4.51 -15.49
C GLU A 225 26.72 6.00 -15.84
N ARG A 226 25.54 6.65 -15.88
CA ARG A 226 25.46 8.11 -16.06
C ARG A 226 25.99 8.87 -14.87
N MET A 227 25.71 8.44 -13.65
CA MET A 227 26.26 9.05 -12.43
C MET A 227 27.80 8.95 -12.42
N ARG A 228 28.35 7.83 -12.87
CA ARG A 228 29.81 7.69 -13.00
C ARG A 228 30.39 8.61 -14.09
N ALA A 229 29.73 8.71 -15.24
CA ALA A 229 30.15 9.57 -16.35
C ALA A 229 30.04 11.08 -16.05
N THR A 230 29.31 11.47 -15.02
CA THR A 230 29.19 12.85 -14.52
C THR A 230 29.96 13.07 -13.22
N ASP A 231 30.84 12.15 -12.85
CA ASP A 231 31.67 12.17 -11.63
C ASP A 231 30.85 12.32 -10.32
N ALA A 232 29.57 11.93 -10.34
CA ALA A 232 28.69 11.91 -9.16
C ALA A 232 29.00 10.73 -8.22
N ILE A 233 29.61 9.66 -8.73
CA ILE A 233 30.05 8.48 -7.96
C ILE A 233 31.39 7.97 -8.44
N THR A 234 32.10 7.20 -7.59
CA THR A 234 33.38 6.54 -7.94
C THR A 234 33.13 5.19 -8.61
N ASP A 235 34.22 4.57 -9.16
CA ASP A 235 34.14 3.24 -9.75
C ASP A 235 33.82 2.16 -8.71
N GLU A 236 34.29 2.31 -7.47
CA GLU A 236 34.01 1.41 -6.36
C GLU A 236 32.53 1.49 -5.97
N GLN A 237 31.97 2.70 -5.89
CA GLN A 237 30.55 2.91 -5.61
C GLN A 237 29.65 2.34 -6.72
N LEU A 238 30.06 2.50 -7.99
CA LEU A 238 29.38 1.91 -9.13
C LEU A 238 29.35 0.38 -9.03
N ALA A 239 30.51 -0.25 -8.74
CA ALA A 239 30.62 -1.70 -8.61
C ALA A 239 29.75 -2.24 -7.46
N GLN A 240 29.80 -1.58 -6.31
CA GLN A 240 28.99 -1.91 -5.13
C GLN A 240 27.50 -1.83 -5.42
N ALA A 241 27.02 -0.71 -5.99
CA ALA A 241 25.62 -0.52 -6.31
C ALA A 241 25.10 -1.51 -7.36
N LYS A 242 25.92 -1.90 -8.35
CA LYS A 242 25.57 -2.94 -9.34
C LYS A 242 25.46 -4.34 -8.73
N ALA A 243 26.20 -4.63 -7.68
CA ALA A 243 26.20 -5.92 -6.99
C ALA A 243 25.08 -6.05 -5.95
N GLU A 244 24.50 -4.94 -5.52
CA GLU A 244 23.44 -4.91 -4.50
C GLU A 244 22.17 -5.59 -5.00
N LYS A 245 21.63 -6.52 -4.19
CA LYS A 245 20.34 -7.15 -4.45
C LYS A 245 19.23 -6.32 -3.83
N LEU A 246 18.46 -5.65 -4.66
CA LEU A 246 17.34 -4.84 -4.22
C LEU A 246 16.22 -5.70 -3.64
N ARG A 247 15.64 -5.22 -2.54
CA ARG A 247 14.46 -5.81 -1.91
C ARG A 247 13.29 -4.85 -2.05
N LEU A 248 12.36 -5.21 -2.92
CA LEU A 248 11.14 -4.45 -3.08
C LEU A 248 10.18 -4.74 -1.92
N ARG A 249 9.42 -3.73 -1.56
CA ARG A 249 8.26 -3.92 -0.68
C ARG A 249 7.22 -4.78 -1.38
N THR A 250 6.70 -5.79 -0.69
CA THR A 250 5.60 -6.61 -1.21
C THR A 250 4.35 -5.72 -1.36
N PRO A 251 3.69 -5.70 -2.53
CA PRO A 251 2.44 -4.97 -2.70
C PRO A 251 1.41 -5.42 -1.66
N GLY A 252 0.77 -4.46 -1.01
CA GLY A 252 -0.22 -4.75 0.03
C GLY A 252 0.34 -4.86 1.45
N GLN A 253 1.64 -5.01 1.64
CA GLN A 253 2.24 -5.10 2.96
C GLN A 253 2.06 -3.78 3.73
N ARG A 254 1.18 -3.80 4.72
CA ARG A 254 0.93 -2.67 5.63
C ARG A 254 1.73 -2.88 6.91
N SER A 255 2.34 -1.81 7.41
CA SER A 255 3.02 -1.85 8.71
C SER A 255 2.02 -1.99 9.86
N VAL A 256 0.83 -1.39 9.70
CA VAL A 256 -0.26 -1.41 10.69
C VAL A 256 -1.58 -1.76 10.01
N HIS A 257 -2.20 -2.86 10.42
CA HIS A 257 -3.49 -3.32 9.92
C HIS A 257 -4.63 -2.68 10.75
N ALA A 258 -5.11 -1.52 10.34
CA ALA A 258 -6.17 -0.77 11.03
C ALA A 258 -7.17 -0.13 10.03
N ALA A 259 -7.54 -0.86 8.98
CA ALA A 259 -8.37 -0.32 7.90
C ALA A 259 -9.75 0.16 8.38
N HIS A 260 -10.36 -0.50 9.38
CA HIS A 260 -11.63 -0.03 9.98
C HIS A 260 -11.46 1.33 10.64
N VAL A 261 -10.34 1.55 11.38
CA VAL A 261 -10.07 2.84 12.02
C VAL A 261 -9.72 3.92 10.98
N ALA A 262 -8.97 3.54 9.94
CA ALA A 262 -8.69 4.44 8.82
C ALA A 262 -9.99 4.94 8.16
N GLU A 263 -10.96 4.04 7.94
CA GLU A 263 -12.27 4.41 7.38
C GLU A 263 -13.08 5.29 8.33
N MET A 264 -13.10 4.99 9.63
CA MET A 264 -13.73 5.86 10.63
C MET A 264 -13.12 7.28 10.60
N ALA A 265 -11.78 7.37 10.57
CA ALA A 265 -11.07 8.65 10.48
C ALA A 265 -11.40 9.39 9.18
N ARG A 266 -11.41 8.68 8.05
CA ARG A 266 -11.77 9.24 6.74
C ARG A 266 -13.18 9.85 6.76
N GLN A 267 -14.16 9.11 7.27
CA GLN A 267 -15.56 9.56 7.34
C GLN A 267 -15.68 10.82 8.19
N ALA A 268 -15.09 10.84 9.38
CA ALA A 268 -15.12 11.99 10.27
C ALA A 268 -14.49 13.26 9.66
N VAL A 269 -13.39 13.08 8.90
CA VAL A 269 -12.73 14.21 8.24
C VAL A 269 -13.52 14.70 7.03
N VAL A 270 -14.08 13.77 6.22
CA VAL A 270 -14.90 14.14 5.06
C VAL A 270 -16.20 14.81 5.47
N GLU A 271 -16.81 14.37 6.56
CA GLU A 271 -18.00 15.03 7.13
C GLU A 271 -17.70 16.49 7.50
N ARG A 272 -16.52 16.77 8.04
CA ARG A 272 -16.13 18.12 8.48
C ARG A 272 -15.59 19.01 7.37
N PHE A 273 -14.81 18.47 6.42
CA PHE A 273 -14.04 19.24 5.43
C PHE A 273 -14.48 18.98 3.98
N GLY A 274 -15.47 18.12 3.76
CA GLY A 274 -15.92 17.74 2.42
C GLY A 274 -14.83 16.98 1.63
N THR A 275 -14.99 16.99 0.31
CA THR A 275 -14.06 16.29 -0.62
C THR A 275 -12.67 16.93 -0.68
N GLU A 276 -12.51 18.17 -0.23
CA GLU A 276 -11.21 18.84 -0.15
C GLU A 276 -10.25 18.15 0.82
N ALA A 277 -10.79 17.38 1.78
CA ALA A 277 -10.01 16.53 2.68
C ALA A 277 -8.99 15.64 1.95
N TYR A 278 -9.28 15.21 0.72
CA TYR A 278 -8.41 14.34 -0.07
C TYR A 278 -7.25 15.04 -0.77
N SER A 279 -7.18 16.37 -0.70
CA SER A 279 -6.16 17.16 -1.40
C SER A 279 -5.46 18.20 -0.54
N LYS A 280 -5.94 18.46 0.68
CA LYS A 280 -5.41 19.49 1.60
C LYS A 280 -4.25 19.02 2.48
N GLY A 281 -3.81 17.77 2.38
CA GLY A 281 -2.73 17.23 3.21
C GLY A 281 -3.09 17.12 4.70
N LEU A 282 -4.36 16.90 5.00
CA LEU A 282 -4.81 16.75 6.38
C LEU A 282 -4.17 15.50 6.99
N ARG A 283 -3.75 15.63 8.24
CA ARG A 283 -3.15 14.55 9.02
C ARG A 283 -4.01 14.24 10.23
N VAL A 284 -4.49 13.00 10.34
CA VAL A 284 -5.26 12.51 11.48
C VAL A 284 -4.36 11.61 12.32
N THR A 285 -4.10 12.02 13.55
CA THR A 285 -3.43 11.17 14.53
C THR A 285 -4.49 10.49 15.39
N THR A 286 -4.55 9.16 15.33
CA THR A 286 -5.45 8.35 16.15
C THR A 286 -4.85 8.10 17.53
N SER A 287 -5.63 7.50 18.43
CA SER A 287 -5.13 7.03 19.71
C SER A 287 -4.51 5.62 19.68
N LEU A 288 -4.50 4.95 18.52
CA LEU A 288 -3.94 3.61 18.37
C LEU A 288 -2.43 3.62 18.61
N LEU A 289 -1.92 2.58 19.25
CA LEU A 289 -0.51 2.27 19.32
C LEU A 289 -0.18 1.15 18.31
N ALA A 290 0.82 1.38 17.48
CA ALA A 290 1.14 0.46 16.38
C ALA A 290 1.42 -0.97 16.86
N ALA A 291 2.17 -1.13 17.96
CA ALA A 291 2.47 -2.44 18.53
C ALA A 291 1.23 -3.17 19.03
N ASP A 292 0.33 -2.47 19.75
CA ASP A 292 -0.91 -3.04 20.27
C ASP A 292 -1.86 -3.43 19.12
N GLN A 293 -1.95 -2.58 18.10
CA GLN A 293 -2.78 -2.84 16.92
C GLN A 293 -2.29 -4.07 16.15
N ARG A 294 -0.98 -4.23 15.96
CA ARG A 294 -0.40 -5.44 15.33
C ARG A 294 -0.72 -6.70 16.14
N ALA A 295 -0.57 -6.63 17.46
CA ALA A 295 -0.86 -7.74 18.36
C ALA A 295 -2.36 -8.12 18.32
N ALA A 296 -3.25 -7.13 18.35
CA ALA A 296 -4.69 -7.31 18.27
C ALA A 296 -5.11 -7.92 16.92
N HIS A 297 -4.61 -7.38 15.80
CA HIS A 297 -4.88 -7.92 14.47
C HIS A 297 -4.43 -9.38 14.37
N ALA A 298 -3.21 -9.70 14.76
CA ALA A 298 -2.70 -11.07 14.77
C ALA A 298 -3.52 -12.00 15.68
N ALA A 299 -4.03 -11.51 16.80
CA ALA A 299 -4.89 -12.29 17.70
C ALA A 299 -6.24 -12.62 17.06
N VAL A 300 -6.90 -11.64 16.41
CA VAL A 300 -8.16 -11.86 15.69
C VAL A 300 -7.94 -12.84 14.54
N GLN A 301 -6.90 -12.66 13.73
CA GLN A 301 -6.55 -13.57 12.63
C GLN A 301 -6.41 -15.02 13.14
N ARG A 302 -5.58 -15.23 14.17
CA ARG A 302 -5.38 -16.58 14.74
C ARG A 302 -6.64 -17.15 15.35
N GLY A 303 -7.40 -16.33 16.09
CA GLY A 303 -8.61 -16.76 16.78
C GLY A 303 -9.70 -17.21 15.82
N VAL A 304 -9.95 -16.42 14.77
CA VAL A 304 -10.96 -16.72 13.75
C VAL A 304 -10.58 -17.96 12.94
N LEU A 305 -9.32 -18.07 12.51
CA LEU A 305 -8.85 -19.26 11.79
C LEU A 305 -8.90 -20.53 12.66
N ALA A 306 -8.56 -20.41 13.95
CA ALA A 306 -8.66 -21.54 14.88
C ALA A 306 -10.13 -21.96 15.12
N PHE A 307 -11.04 -21.00 15.15
CA PHE A 307 -12.47 -21.27 15.26
C PHE A 307 -13.01 -21.97 14.00
N ASP A 308 -12.71 -21.41 12.81
CA ASP A 308 -13.16 -21.96 11.52
C ASP A 308 -12.66 -23.41 11.31
N ARG A 309 -11.44 -23.68 11.79
CA ARG A 309 -10.83 -25.02 11.72
C ARG A 309 -11.53 -26.08 12.57
N ARG A 310 -12.41 -25.72 13.50
CA ARG A 310 -13.27 -26.69 14.23
C ARG A 310 -14.39 -27.23 13.38
N GLY A 311 -14.78 -26.48 12.34
CA GLY A 311 -15.73 -26.93 11.32
C GLY A 311 -15.08 -27.78 10.22
N ALA A 312 -15.86 -28.11 9.21
CA ALA A 312 -15.38 -28.85 8.05
C ALA A 312 -14.64 -27.91 7.07
N TRP A 313 -13.64 -28.42 6.42
CA TRP A 313 -13.05 -27.77 5.24
C TRP A 313 -14.05 -27.81 4.08
N ARG A 314 -14.27 -26.69 3.38
CA ARG A 314 -15.35 -26.50 2.41
C ARG A 314 -14.97 -26.78 0.96
N GLY A 315 -13.68 -27.03 0.69
CA GLY A 315 -13.18 -27.31 -0.66
C GLY A 315 -12.26 -26.23 -1.20
N PRO A 316 -11.68 -26.45 -2.40
CA PRO A 316 -10.99 -25.41 -3.15
C PRO A 316 -11.91 -24.24 -3.47
N GLU A 317 -11.32 -23.03 -3.65
CA GLU A 317 -12.08 -21.84 -4.07
C GLU A 317 -12.53 -21.93 -5.51
N ASP A 318 -11.66 -22.53 -6.35
CA ASP A 318 -11.89 -22.68 -7.78
C ASP A 318 -10.99 -23.77 -8.35
N LYS A 319 -11.12 -24.02 -9.67
CA LYS A 319 -10.27 -24.96 -10.40
C LYS A 319 -10.00 -24.46 -11.80
N GLU A 320 -8.71 -24.39 -12.15
CA GLU A 320 -8.22 -23.99 -13.44
C GLU A 320 -7.49 -25.10 -14.19
N THR A 321 -7.52 -25.04 -15.50
CA THR A 321 -6.80 -26.03 -16.33
C THR A 321 -5.35 -25.59 -16.51
N LEU A 322 -4.43 -26.44 -16.06
CA LEU A 322 -2.99 -26.21 -16.20
C LEU A 322 -2.40 -27.05 -17.35
N PRO A 323 -1.46 -26.48 -18.15
CA PRO A 323 -0.76 -27.21 -19.19
C PRO A 323 0.05 -28.37 -18.61
N ALA A 324 0.22 -29.44 -19.39
CA ALA A 324 1.08 -30.55 -19.00
C ALA A 324 2.55 -30.12 -18.91
N GLY A 325 3.34 -30.75 -18.04
CA GLY A 325 4.79 -30.47 -17.89
C GLY A 325 5.16 -29.54 -16.74
N ASN A 326 6.45 -29.19 -16.68
CA ASN A 326 7.07 -28.43 -15.59
C ASN A 326 8.01 -27.37 -16.18
N GLY A 327 7.52 -26.27 -16.68
CA GLY A 327 8.38 -25.25 -17.29
C GLY A 327 7.80 -23.85 -17.19
N ALA A 328 8.39 -22.93 -17.92
CA ALA A 328 7.98 -21.52 -17.95
C ALA A 328 6.51 -21.31 -18.42
N GLU A 329 5.97 -22.23 -19.21
CA GLU A 329 4.59 -22.22 -19.64
C GLU A 329 3.65 -22.52 -18.46
N LEU A 330 3.95 -23.55 -17.65
CA LEU A 330 3.21 -23.85 -16.44
C LEU A 330 3.27 -22.68 -15.43
N GLU A 331 4.43 -22.06 -15.27
CA GLU A 331 4.58 -20.90 -14.36
C GLU A 331 3.71 -19.73 -14.78
N ARG A 332 3.66 -19.44 -16.08
CA ARG A 332 2.81 -18.38 -16.64
C ARG A 332 1.33 -18.70 -16.50
N ALA A 333 0.93 -19.93 -16.81
CA ALA A 333 -0.45 -20.36 -16.67
C ALA A 333 -0.91 -20.33 -15.20
N ALA A 334 -0.07 -20.76 -14.27
CA ALA A 334 -0.35 -20.71 -12.84
C ALA A 334 -0.46 -19.26 -12.33
N ALA A 335 0.39 -18.36 -12.79
CA ALA A 335 0.32 -16.93 -12.43
C ALA A 335 -0.94 -16.26 -13.00
N GLU A 336 -1.33 -16.58 -14.22
CA GLU A 336 -2.55 -16.06 -14.85
C GLU A 336 -3.80 -16.58 -14.13
N ALA A 337 -3.84 -17.87 -13.80
CA ALA A 337 -4.93 -18.51 -13.05
C ALA A 337 -5.15 -17.87 -11.66
N LEU A 338 -4.10 -17.35 -11.03
CA LEU A 338 -4.19 -16.72 -9.71
C LEU A 338 -4.43 -15.22 -9.76
N LYS A 339 -4.46 -14.60 -10.92
CA LYS A 339 -4.51 -13.14 -11.08
C LYS A 339 -5.76 -12.52 -10.48
N ASP A 340 -6.92 -13.17 -10.63
CA ASP A 340 -8.20 -12.70 -10.13
C ASP A 340 -8.48 -13.17 -8.70
N HIS A 341 -7.58 -13.99 -8.12
CA HIS A 341 -7.65 -14.44 -6.75
C HIS A 341 -6.78 -13.59 -5.85
N ARG A 342 -7.41 -12.85 -4.96
CA ARG A 342 -6.69 -11.97 -4.03
C ARG A 342 -5.74 -12.76 -3.13
N ASP A 343 -4.46 -12.44 -3.17
CA ASP A 343 -3.48 -12.91 -2.19
C ASP A 343 -3.56 -12.08 -0.90
N ASP A 344 -3.38 -12.74 0.23
CA ASP A 344 -3.40 -12.13 1.56
C ASP A 344 -2.15 -12.55 2.34
N GLU A 345 -1.66 -11.69 3.24
CA GLU A 345 -0.41 -11.95 3.97
C GLU A 345 -0.53 -13.16 4.90
N THR A 346 -1.70 -13.42 5.45
CA THR A 346 -1.97 -14.54 6.36
C THR A 346 -2.50 -15.76 5.61
N LEU A 347 -3.49 -15.54 4.74
CA LEU A 347 -4.14 -16.58 3.92
C LEU A 347 -3.66 -16.47 2.47
N ARG A 348 -2.50 -17.09 2.20
CA ARG A 348 -1.90 -17.06 0.86
C ARG A 348 -2.73 -17.88 -0.12
N VAL A 349 -2.95 -17.33 -1.31
CA VAL A 349 -3.58 -18.06 -2.39
C VAL A 349 -2.54 -18.85 -3.19
N GLY A 350 -2.90 -20.06 -3.59
CA GLY A 350 -2.04 -20.88 -4.43
C GLY A 350 -2.81 -21.87 -5.29
N ILE A 351 -2.19 -22.27 -6.38
CA ILE A 351 -2.71 -23.26 -7.30
C ILE A 351 -1.97 -24.58 -7.14
N VAL A 352 -2.70 -25.68 -7.07
CA VAL A 352 -2.17 -27.02 -6.90
C VAL A 352 -1.51 -27.50 -8.19
N LEU A 353 -0.21 -27.73 -8.15
CA LEU A 353 0.56 -28.29 -9.26
C LEU A 353 0.53 -29.82 -9.26
N ASP A 354 0.45 -30.41 -8.06
CA ASP A 354 0.41 -31.86 -7.88
C ASP A 354 -0.28 -32.19 -6.54
N ALA A 355 -1.13 -33.18 -6.54
CA ALA A 355 -1.92 -33.60 -5.39
C ALA A 355 -1.79 -35.11 -5.13
N SER A 356 -1.48 -35.44 -3.90
CA SER A 356 -1.50 -36.81 -3.39
C SER A 356 -2.04 -36.84 -1.95
N PRO A 357 -2.45 -37.98 -1.42
CA PRO A 357 -2.89 -38.09 -0.02
C PRO A 357 -1.83 -37.68 1.02
N LYS A 358 -0.54 -37.67 0.63
CA LYS A 358 0.59 -37.39 1.54
C LYS A 358 1.20 -36.01 1.35
N ALA A 359 1.02 -35.38 0.19
CA ALA A 359 1.64 -34.08 -0.13
C ALA A 359 0.86 -33.34 -1.20
N LEU A 360 0.79 -32.01 -1.04
CA LEU A 360 0.38 -31.08 -2.06
C LEU A 360 1.58 -30.20 -2.46
N ARG A 361 1.83 -30.08 -3.76
CA ARG A 361 2.73 -29.05 -4.31
C ARG A 361 1.89 -27.90 -4.81
N VAL A 362 2.14 -26.72 -4.29
CA VAL A 362 1.34 -25.52 -4.56
C VAL A 362 2.27 -24.41 -5.02
N GLN A 363 1.89 -23.69 -6.07
CA GLN A 363 2.52 -22.43 -6.47
C GLN A 363 1.68 -21.28 -5.92
N LEU A 364 2.29 -20.43 -5.11
CA LEU A 364 1.67 -19.21 -4.58
C LEU A 364 1.58 -18.12 -5.65
N ALA A 365 0.72 -17.14 -5.43
CA ALA A 365 0.62 -15.95 -6.30
C ALA A 365 1.96 -15.18 -6.42
N SER A 366 2.85 -15.29 -5.42
CA SER A 366 4.22 -14.75 -5.48
C SER A 366 5.15 -15.47 -6.46
N GLY A 367 4.72 -16.60 -7.04
CA GLY A 367 5.56 -17.51 -7.82
C GLY A 367 6.35 -18.54 -6.99
N GLU A 368 6.35 -18.41 -5.67
CA GLU A 368 6.99 -19.36 -4.76
C GLU A 368 6.30 -20.73 -4.84
N ARG A 369 7.09 -21.80 -4.87
CA ARG A 369 6.59 -23.19 -4.81
C ARG A 369 6.78 -23.73 -3.41
N ILE A 370 5.69 -24.17 -2.82
CA ILE A 370 5.63 -24.74 -1.47
C ILE A 370 5.13 -26.17 -1.49
N SER A 371 5.41 -26.90 -0.40
CA SER A 371 4.86 -28.22 -0.15
C SER A 371 4.09 -28.23 1.15
N VAL A 372 2.84 -28.71 1.10
CA VAL A 372 2.01 -28.94 2.29
C VAL A 372 1.98 -30.43 2.56
N GLN A 373 2.31 -30.85 3.79
CA GLN A 373 2.45 -32.26 4.16
C GLN A 373 1.96 -32.50 5.59
N GLY A 374 1.77 -33.79 5.93
CA GLY A 374 1.47 -34.23 7.29
C GLY A 374 0.27 -33.55 7.92
N GLU A 375 0.45 -32.97 9.11
CA GLU A 375 -0.60 -32.25 9.84
C GLU A 375 -1.21 -31.07 9.05
N GLY A 376 -0.42 -30.47 8.13
CA GLY A 376 -0.90 -29.40 7.26
C GLY A 376 -2.00 -29.82 6.30
N LEU A 377 -2.11 -31.10 5.96
CA LEU A 377 -3.15 -31.67 5.08
C LEU A 377 -4.36 -32.23 5.84
N ARG A 378 -4.23 -32.47 7.13
CA ARG A 378 -5.22 -33.24 7.92
C ARG A 378 -6.64 -32.69 7.77
N TRP A 379 -6.80 -31.39 7.76
CA TRP A 379 -8.13 -30.76 7.66
C TRP A 379 -8.81 -31.00 6.31
N ALA A 380 -8.03 -31.02 5.22
CA ALA A 380 -8.50 -31.23 3.85
C ALA A 380 -8.33 -32.66 3.35
N GLN A 381 -7.99 -33.62 4.22
CA GLN A 381 -7.66 -35.00 3.86
C GLN A 381 -8.77 -35.69 3.04
N ARG A 382 -10.04 -35.41 3.34
CA ARG A 382 -11.18 -35.95 2.58
C ARG A 382 -11.19 -35.49 1.11
N GLY A 383 -10.66 -34.31 0.81
CA GLY A 383 -10.55 -33.78 -0.54
C GLY A 383 -9.42 -34.44 -1.37
N LEU A 384 -8.49 -35.11 -0.70
CA LEU A 384 -7.36 -35.80 -1.31
C LEU A 384 -7.62 -37.30 -1.52
N ASP A 385 -8.77 -37.80 -1.07
CA ASP A 385 -9.18 -39.18 -1.32
C ASP A 385 -9.42 -39.42 -2.82
N ALA A 386 -9.05 -40.59 -3.32
CA ALA A 386 -9.27 -40.97 -4.73
C ALA A 386 -10.75 -40.92 -5.13
N LYS A 387 -11.66 -41.15 -4.17
CA LYS A 387 -13.13 -41.10 -4.34
C LYS A 387 -13.72 -39.73 -4.06
N ALA A 388 -12.91 -38.72 -3.72
CA ALA A 388 -13.40 -37.39 -3.44
C ALA A 388 -14.12 -36.78 -4.66
N LYS A 389 -15.25 -36.13 -4.41
CA LYS A 389 -16.08 -35.46 -5.42
C LYS A 389 -16.13 -33.94 -5.13
N ALA A 390 -16.52 -33.16 -6.13
CA ALA A 390 -16.84 -31.75 -5.92
C ALA A 390 -17.89 -31.61 -4.79
N PRO A 391 -17.84 -30.55 -3.97
CA PRO A 391 -16.88 -29.45 -4.03
C PRO A 391 -15.53 -29.72 -3.33
N LEU A 392 -15.34 -30.87 -2.67
CA LEU A 392 -14.18 -31.11 -1.81
C LEU A 392 -12.92 -31.59 -2.55
N LYS A 393 -13.04 -32.04 -3.80
CA LYS A 393 -11.92 -32.68 -4.52
C LYS A 393 -10.76 -31.72 -4.73
N ILE A 394 -9.57 -32.11 -4.24
CA ILE A 394 -8.31 -31.43 -4.51
C ILE A 394 -7.55 -32.21 -5.57
N GLU A 395 -7.32 -31.57 -6.70
CA GLU A 395 -6.54 -32.14 -7.80
C GLU A 395 -5.69 -31.04 -8.46
N ARG A 396 -4.88 -31.39 -9.44
CA ARG A 396 -4.09 -30.41 -10.22
C ARG A 396 -4.99 -29.31 -10.76
N GLY A 397 -4.58 -28.06 -10.59
CA GLY A 397 -5.34 -26.87 -10.98
C GLY A 397 -6.31 -26.36 -9.92
N ALA A 398 -6.53 -27.07 -8.81
CA ALA A 398 -7.35 -26.58 -7.71
C ALA A 398 -6.71 -25.32 -7.07
N ILE A 399 -7.53 -24.29 -6.84
CA ILE A 399 -7.11 -23.06 -6.16
C ILE A 399 -7.44 -23.19 -4.67
N VAL A 400 -6.42 -23.08 -3.83
CA VAL A 400 -6.52 -23.33 -2.39
C VAL A 400 -5.91 -22.19 -1.58
N ARG A 401 -6.33 -22.05 -0.32
CA ARG A 401 -5.66 -21.21 0.66
C ARG A 401 -4.70 -22.01 1.51
N VAL A 402 -3.57 -21.37 1.81
CA VAL A 402 -2.58 -21.93 2.72
C VAL A 402 -2.15 -20.89 3.74
N VAL A 403 -1.80 -21.37 4.93
CA VAL A 403 -1.32 -20.53 6.04
C VAL A 403 0.00 -21.10 6.56
N SER A 404 0.96 -20.21 6.89
CA SER A 404 2.17 -20.61 7.59
C SER A 404 1.81 -20.91 9.06
N THR A 405 2.18 -22.10 9.52
CA THR A 405 1.97 -22.53 10.91
C THR A 405 3.24 -22.43 11.76
N GLY A 406 4.33 -21.97 11.17
CA GLY A 406 5.62 -21.81 11.83
C GLY A 406 6.78 -22.02 10.89
N LYS A 407 7.99 -22.12 11.46
CA LYS A 407 9.22 -22.38 10.71
C LYS A 407 9.60 -23.85 10.76
N THR A 408 10.26 -24.33 9.72
CA THR A 408 10.89 -25.64 9.70
C THR A 408 11.94 -25.76 10.82
N LYS A 409 12.32 -26.99 11.18
CA LYS A 409 13.30 -27.24 12.27
C LYS A 409 14.64 -26.53 12.04
N ASP A 410 15.06 -26.40 10.80
CA ASP A 410 16.28 -25.69 10.39
C ASP A 410 16.08 -24.16 10.26
N ARG A 411 14.85 -23.65 10.49
CA ARG A 411 14.42 -22.25 10.36
C ARG A 411 14.60 -21.64 8.95
N LYS A 412 14.85 -22.45 7.93
CA LYS A 412 15.09 -22.00 6.55
C LYS A 412 13.83 -21.84 5.72
N GLY A 413 12.71 -22.44 6.12
CA GLY A 413 11.43 -22.39 5.42
C GLY A 413 10.24 -22.32 6.35
N ASP A 414 9.05 -22.11 5.77
CA ASP A 414 7.78 -22.14 6.48
C ASP A 414 7.16 -23.53 6.44
N VAL A 415 6.48 -23.89 7.54
CA VAL A 415 5.59 -25.04 7.60
C VAL A 415 4.20 -24.59 7.16
N TRP A 416 3.67 -25.19 6.13
CA TRP A 416 2.41 -24.80 5.52
C TRP A 416 1.27 -25.75 5.86
N ALA A 417 0.07 -25.20 6.03
CA ALA A 417 -1.17 -25.96 6.18
C ALA A 417 -2.24 -25.43 5.22
N ILE A 418 -3.12 -26.33 4.75
CA ILE A 418 -4.34 -25.94 4.03
C ILE A 418 -5.23 -25.12 4.97
N SER A 419 -5.80 -24.09 4.43
CA SER A 419 -6.76 -23.20 5.07
C SER A 419 -7.89 -22.84 4.12
N GLN A 420 -8.77 -21.94 4.56
CA GLN A 420 -9.86 -21.38 3.76
C GLN A 420 -10.23 -20.00 4.32
N TRP A 421 -10.95 -19.19 3.55
CA TRP A 421 -11.54 -17.96 4.08
C TRP A 421 -12.55 -18.33 5.18
N PRO A 422 -12.44 -17.75 6.38
CA PRO A 422 -13.40 -18.01 7.43
C PRO A 422 -14.77 -17.41 7.07
N GLU A 423 -15.83 -18.04 7.53
CA GLU A 423 -17.21 -17.49 7.51
C GLU A 423 -17.50 -16.70 8.77
N ALA A 424 -16.84 -17.06 9.87
CA ALA A 424 -16.97 -16.35 11.14
C ALA A 424 -16.18 -15.04 11.11
N GLU A 425 -16.72 -14.04 11.78
CA GLU A 425 -16.07 -12.76 12.05
C GLU A 425 -15.84 -12.59 13.55
N ALA A 426 -14.83 -11.81 13.90
CA ALA A 426 -14.56 -11.41 15.28
C ALA A 426 -14.04 -9.98 15.33
N ALA A 427 -14.27 -9.33 16.45
CA ALA A 427 -13.79 -7.98 16.73
C ALA A 427 -13.01 -7.94 18.02
N LEU A 428 -12.07 -6.97 18.12
CA LEU A 428 -11.29 -6.74 19.32
C LEU A 428 -11.12 -5.24 19.56
N VAL A 429 -11.33 -4.81 20.80
CA VAL A 429 -11.02 -3.46 21.27
C VAL A 429 -10.12 -3.56 22.50
N SER A 430 -9.04 -2.80 22.50
CA SER A 430 -8.18 -2.58 23.66
C SER A 430 -8.21 -1.10 24.03
N MET A 431 -8.48 -0.81 25.29
CA MET A 431 -8.62 0.56 25.79
C MET A 431 -7.71 0.78 27.00
N ASP A 432 -7.24 2.01 27.15
CA ASP A 432 -6.62 2.46 28.40
C ASP A 432 -7.73 2.69 29.45
N PRO A 433 -7.71 1.97 30.59
CA PRO A 433 -8.80 2.02 31.56
C PRO A 433 -8.91 3.36 32.30
N ARG A 434 -7.86 4.18 32.31
CA ARG A 434 -7.85 5.48 33.00
C ARG A 434 -8.36 6.60 32.11
N THR A 435 -8.07 6.53 30.81
CA THR A 435 -8.37 7.63 29.88
C THR A 435 -9.50 7.30 28.90
N GLY A 436 -9.90 6.03 28.77
CA GLY A 436 -10.85 5.54 27.79
C GLY A 436 -10.33 5.56 26.35
N ARG A 437 -9.05 5.91 26.12
CA ARG A 437 -8.48 5.96 24.78
C ARG A 437 -8.32 4.56 24.20
N ILE A 438 -8.77 4.38 22.95
CA ILE A 438 -8.63 3.12 22.22
C ILE A 438 -7.17 2.97 21.81
N ARG A 439 -6.50 1.91 22.26
CA ARG A 439 -5.12 1.55 21.95
C ARG A 439 -5.03 0.62 20.74
N ALA A 440 -6.04 -0.25 20.54
CA ALA A 440 -6.19 -1.09 19.37
C ALA A 440 -7.67 -1.32 19.07
N LEU A 441 -8.01 -1.40 17.78
CA LEU A 441 -9.35 -1.72 17.31
C LEU A 441 -9.26 -2.56 16.03
N VAL A 442 -9.84 -3.74 16.07
CA VAL A 442 -10.00 -4.65 14.94
C VAL A 442 -11.48 -4.93 14.75
N GLY A 443 -12.07 -4.46 13.67
CA GLY A 443 -13.50 -4.54 13.43
C GLY A 443 -13.98 -5.80 12.72
N GLY A 444 -13.07 -6.63 12.20
CA GLY A 444 -13.37 -7.87 11.48
C GLY A 444 -12.10 -8.58 11.04
N PHE A 445 -12.25 -9.75 10.42
CA PHE A 445 -11.14 -10.55 9.93
C PHE A 445 -10.38 -9.86 8.78
N ASP A 446 -11.09 -9.41 7.75
CA ASP A 446 -10.52 -8.72 6.59
C ASP A 446 -11.45 -7.61 6.09
N PHE A 447 -10.96 -6.35 6.20
CA PHE A 447 -11.73 -5.16 5.81
C PHE A 447 -12.10 -5.13 4.32
N THR A 448 -11.23 -5.63 3.45
CA THR A 448 -11.46 -5.55 1.99
C THR A 448 -12.57 -6.50 1.58
N ARG A 449 -12.68 -7.63 2.25
CA ARG A 449 -13.71 -8.63 2.01
C ARG A 449 -15.03 -8.27 2.69
N GLN A 450 -14.93 -7.81 3.93
CA GLN A 450 -16.07 -7.41 4.75
C GLN A 450 -15.75 -6.10 5.49
N PRO A 451 -16.18 -4.95 4.94
CA PRO A 451 -15.89 -3.64 5.54
C PRO A 451 -16.74 -3.33 6.79
N PHE A 452 -17.69 -4.18 7.12
CA PHE A 452 -18.54 -4.00 8.30
C PHE A 452 -17.73 -4.01 9.59
N ASN A 453 -17.81 -2.93 10.35
CA ASN A 453 -17.09 -2.78 11.61
C ASN A 453 -17.93 -3.34 12.76
N HIS A 454 -17.63 -4.57 13.18
CA HIS A 454 -18.36 -5.25 14.26
C HIS A 454 -18.21 -4.55 15.61
N VAL A 455 -17.24 -3.65 15.77
CA VAL A 455 -17.08 -2.84 17.00
C VAL A 455 -18.12 -1.71 17.06
N THR A 456 -18.35 -1.01 15.93
CA THR A 456 -19.16 0.22 15.92
C THR A 456 -20.51 0.05 15.25
N GLN A 457 -20.68 -0.95 14.38
CA GLN A 457 -21.91 -1.20 13.61
C GLN A 457 -22.64 -2.46 14.06
N GLY A 458 -21.95 -3.38 14.76
CA GLY A 458 -22.51 -4.63 15.25
C GLY A 458 -23.37 -4.42 16.50
N TRP A 459 -24.55 -3.83 16.35
CA TRP A 459 -25.51 -3.64 17.44
C TRP A 459 -25.94 -5.00 18.01
N ARG A 460 -25.53 -5.27 19.24
CA ARG A 460 -25.87 -6.49 19.98
C ARG A 460 -26.42 -6.14 21.33
N GLN A 461 -27.28 -7.02 21.85
CA GLN A 461 -27.77 -6.93 23.21
C GLN A 461 -26.60 -7.02 24.18
N PRO A 462 -26.41 -6.06 25.11
CA PRO A 462 -25.28 -6.06 26.05
C PRO A 462 -25.32 -7.23 27.03
N GLY A 463 -26.47 -7.79 27.28
CA GLY A 463 -26.66 -8.88 28.22
C GLY A 463 -26.08 -8.54 29.59
N SER A 464 -25.44 -9.55 30.27
CA SER A 464 -24.85 -9.35 31.60
C SER A 464 -23.72 -8.29 31.65
N ALA A 465 -23.23 -7.80 30.50
CA ALA A 465 -22.29 -6.68 30.48
C ALA A 465 -22.92 -5.37 31.00
N LEU A 466 -24.26 -5.28 31.05
CA LEU A 466 -24.97 -4.15 31.62
C LEU A 466 -24.94 -4.16 33.16
N LYS A 467 -24.77 -5.33 33.80
CA LYS A 467 -24.87 -5.48 35.26
C LYS A 467 -23.93 -4.56 36.04
N PRO A 468 -22.64 -4.40 35.68
CA PRO A 468 -21.76 -3.46 36.39
C PRO A 468 -22.32 -2.04 36.46
N LEU A 469 -22.97 -1.54 35.39
CA LEU A 469 -23.61 -0.22 35.37
C LEU A 469 -24.82 -0.17 36.32
N LEU A 470 -25.65 -1.20 36.29
CA LEU A 470 -26.77 -1.34 37.21
C LEU A 470 -26.31 -1.34 38.68
N TYR A 471 -25.30 -2.14 39.00
CA TYR A 471 -24.78 -2.23 40.36
C TYR A 471 -24.06 -0.93 40.79
N SER A 472 -23.44 -0.21 39.87
CA SER A 472 -22.87 1.12 40.16
C SER A 472 -23.99 2.10 40.57
N ALA A 473 -25.09 2.15 39.85
CA ALA A 473 -26.26 2.98 40.21
C ALA A 473 -26.86 2.55 41.55
N ALA A 474 -26.91 1.25 41.81
CA ALA A 474 -27.42 0.74 43.10
C ALA A 474 -26.55 1.18 44.30
N LEU A 475 -25.22 1.22 44.13
CA LEU A 475 -24.30 1.75 45.19
C LEU A 475 -24.59 3.22 45.50
N GLU A 476 -24.96 4.04 44.50
CA GLU A 476 -25.35 5.43 44.71
C GLU A 476 -26.69 5.53 45.46
N SER A 477 -27.56 4.52 45.32
CA SER A 477 -28.86 4.39 46.03
C SER A 477 -28.75 3.69 47.38
N ARG A 478 -27.56 3.68 47.98
CA ARG A 478 -27.25 3.08 49.32
C ARG A 478 -27.31 1.55 49.39
N VAL A 479 -27.40 0.85 48.25
CA VAL A 479 -27.24 -0.61 48.23
C VAL A 479 -25.74 -0.93 48.37
N MET A 480 -25.36 -1.52 49.49
CA MET A 480 -23.95 -1.81 49.78
C MET A 480 -23.52 -3.17 49.21
N PRO A 481 -22.23 -3.42 48.98
CA PRO A 481 -21.75 -4.73 48.49
C PRO A 481 -22.11 -5.90 49.45
N ALA A 482 -22.27 -5.63 50.71
CA ALA A 482 -22.69 -6.61 51.74
C ALA A 482 -24.20 -6.72 51.90
N THR A 483 -25.00 -5.85 51.27
CA THR A 483 -26.48 -5.95 51.32
C THR A 483 -26.89 -7.32 50.76
N VAL A 484 -27.80 -7.97 51.50
CA VAL A 484 -28.30 -9.29 51.13
C VAL A 484 -29.55 -9.11 50.22
N VAL A 485 -29.59 -9.82 49.13
CA VAL A 485 -30.72 -9.91 48.20
C VAL A 485 -31.00 -11.36 47.86
N ASP A 486 -32.30 -11.66 47.58
CA ASP A 486 -32.68 -13.03 47.27
C ASP A 486 -32.38 -13.41 45.81
N ASP A 487 -31.69 -14.53 45.63
CA ASP A 487 -31.54 -15.21 44.33
C ASP A 487 -32.59 -16.34 44.16
N LEU A 488 -33.86 -16.05 44.51
CA LEU A 488 -34.95 -16.99 44.40
C LEU A 488 -35.87 -16.62 43.21
N PRO A 489 -36.51 -17.62 42.57
CA PRO A 489 -37.53 -17.38 41.54
C PRO A 489 -38.68 -16.49 42.03
N PHE A 490 -39.18 -15.65 41.14
CA PHE A 490 -40.38 -14.85 41.40
C PHE A 490 -41.11 -14.59 40.09
N THR A 491 -42.39 -14.24 40.21
CA THR A 491 -43.21 -13.81 39.08
C THR A 491 -43.72 -12.41 39.36
N ALA A 492 -43.46 -11.49 38.41
CA ALA A 492 -43.95 -10.12 38.51
C ALA A 492 -45.47 -10.05 38.24
N ALA A 493 -46.11 -8.93 38.61
CA ALA A 493 -47.55 -8.73 38.46
C ALA A 493 -48.06 -8.85 37.01
N ASN A 494 -47.20 -8.59 36.02
CA ASN A 494 -47.49 -8.75 34.60
C ASN A 494 -47.24 -10.17 34.07
N GLY A 495 -47.00 -11.16 34.94
CA GLY A 495 -46.71 -12.55 34.58
C GLY A 495 -45.25 -12.83 34.18
N TRP A 496 -44.36 -11.82 34.16
CA TRP A 496 -42.98 -12.02 33.83
C TRP A 496 -42.23 -12.79 34.92
N SER A 497 -41.57 -13.88 34.56
CA SER A 497 -40.86 -14.76 35.47
C SER A 497 -39.44 -14.97 34.98
N PRO A 498 -38.45 -14.15 35.44
CA PRO A 498 -37.06 -14.29 35.05
C PRO A 498 -36.42 -15.56 35.64
N SER A 499 -35.34 -16.01 35.03
CA SER A 499 -34.52 -17.12 35.53
C SER A 499 -33.04 -16.83 35.39
N ASN A 500 -32.22 -17.52 36.20
CA ASN A 500 -30.80 -17.55 35.99
C ASN A 500 -30.43 -18.40 34.76
N SER A 501 -29.37 -18.03 34.03
CA SER A 501 -28.97 -18.70 32.80
C SER A 501 -28.62 -20.19 32.97
N ASN A 502 -28.18 -20.59 34.18
CA ASN A 502 -27.86 -21.96 34.56
C ASN A 502 -29.04 -22.70 35.22
N GLY A 503 -30.20 -22.06 35.35
CA GLY A 503 -31.37 -22.62 36.03
C GLY A 503 -31.25 -22.83 37.55
N GLN A 504 -30.13 -22.43 38.14
CA GLN A 504 -29.87 -22.58 39.59
C GLN A 504 -30.12 -21.28 40.33
N HIS A 505 -30.47 -21.40 41.63
CA HIS A 505 -30.63 -20.28 42.55
C HIS A 505 -30.07 -20.62 43.92
N GLN A 506 -29.58 -19.60 44.64
CA GLN A 506 -28.84 -19.78 45.88
C GLN A 506 -29.62 -19.35 47.14
N GLY A 507 -30.77 -18.70 46.97
CA GLY A 507 -31.43 -18.02 48.08
C GLY A 507 -30.78 -16.67 48.41
N PRO A 508 -30.76 -16.28 49.70
CA PRO A 508 -30.17 -15.01 50.11
C PRO A 508 -28.63 -14.98 49.85
N ILE A 509 -28.19 -14.03 49.04
CA ILE A 509 -26.77 -13.81 48.72
C ILE A 509 -26.43 -12.32 48.83
N SER A 510 -25.13 -12.00 49.03
CA SER A 510 -24.71 -10.60 48.99
C SER A 510 -24.74 -10.01 47.59
N VAL A 511 -24.93 -8.70 47.49
CA VAL A 511 -24.86 -7.94 46.26
C VAL A 511 -23.53 -8.19 45.53
N ARG A 512 -22.43 -8.29 46.29
CA ARG A 512 -21.10 -8.65 45.72
C ARG A 512 -21.14 -10.03 45.05
N GLU A 513 -21.72 -11.01 45.74
CA GLU A 513 -21.79 -12.38 45.23
C GLU A 513 -22.75 -12.48 44.05
N ALA A 514 -23.88 -11.76 44.11
CA ALA A 514 -24.86 -11.68 43.00
C ALA A 514 -24.20 -11.17 41.72
N LEU A 515 -23.36 -10.13 41.77
CA LEU A 515 -22.61 -9.63 40.65
C LEU A 515 -21.54 -10.63 40.18
N ALA A 516 -20.77 -11.20 41.12
CA ALA A 516 -19.69 -12.15 40.81
C ALA A 516 -20.24 -13.40 40.09
N ARG A 517 -21.41 -13.90 40.51
CA ARG A 517 -22.09 -15.04 39.87
C ARG A 517 -22.94 -14.65 38.66
N SER A 518 -23.08 -13.36 38.41
CA SER A 518 -23.96 -12.84 37.35
C SER A 518 -25.41 -13.32 37.48
N SER A 519 -25.94 -13.40 38.72
CA SER A 519 -27.35 -13.77 38.97
C SER A 519 -28.31 -12.79 38.30
N ASN A 520 -29.27 -13.31 37.53
CA ASN A 520 -30.34 -12.51 36.92
C ASN A 520 -31.39 -12.14 37.96
N LEU A 521 -31.79 -13.11 38.80
CA LEU A 521 -32.82 -12.94 39.80
C LEU A 521 -32.46 -11.89 40.84
N ALA A 522 -31.25 -11.99 41.39
CA ALA A 522 -30.71 -11.00 42.32
C ALA A 522 -30.54 -9.63 41.66
N SER A 523 -30.08 -9.57 40.38
CA SER A 523 -29.94 -8.29 39.66
C SER A 523 -31.24 -7.56 39.45
N VAL A 524 -32.35 -8.27 39.17
CA VAL A 524 -33.67 -7.64 39.07
C VAL A 524 -34.09 -7.04 40.42
N ARG A 525 -33.83 -7.72 41.53
CA ARG A 525 -34.12 -7.19 42.86
C ARG A 525 -33.26 -5.99 43.22
N VAL A 526 -31.96 -6.04 42.90
CA VAL A 526 -31.09 -4.87 43.04
C VAL A 526 -31.63 -3.67 42.24
N LEU A 527 -32.10 -3.88 41.00
CA LEU A 527 -32.73 -2.82 40.20
C LEU A 527 -33.98 -2.24 40.85
N GLN A 528 -34.80 -3.08 41.54
CA GLN A 528 -35.99 -2.61 42.22
C GLN A 528 -35.69 -1.72 43.44
N HIS A 529 -34.47 -1.79 43.97
CA HIS A 529 -33.98 -0.96 45.08
C HIS A 529 -33.18 0.27 44.60
N THR A 530 -32.94 0.38 43.28
CA THR A 530 -32.21 1.50 42.66
C THR A 530 -33.22 2.53 42.14
#